data_b5fe177eb9f0dfb1fb5a2d2dc6d7ad95
#
_entry.id   b5fe177eb9f0dfb1fb5a2d2dc6d7ad95
#
_cell.length_a   1.000
_cell.length_b   1.000
_cell.length_c   1.000
_cell.angle_alpha   90.00
_cell.angle_beta   90.00
_cell.angle_gamma   90.00
#
_symmetry.space_group_name_H-M   'P 1'
#
loop_
_entity.id
_entity.type
_entity.pdbx_description
1 polymer ?
#
loop_
_entity_poly.entity_id
_entity_poly.type
_entity_poly.pdbx_seq_one_letter_code
_entity_poly.pdbx_strand_id
1 'polypeptide(L)'
;MATSTHQPNADAQGHLEFENTNRWSTRQLVTMALMCALGTVFSFVQIPLIPTAPFLTYDPSLVPAMVSGLAFGTGPGLVVGILTACLHGLVTGEWVGSLMNVVATVCYVAPAALVYARTRSNAGAIGGLALGVVLATTGSIVANLTIGVAFWYGSADAIMPLVLPAVLPFNLVKTILNSALTLVAFRSLASLIKPEKGNGRA
;
A
#
# COMPACT_ATOMS: atom_id res chain seq x y z
N MET A 1 13.05 74.18 8.91
CA MET A 1 13.40 73.29 7.81
C MET A 1 14.03 72.00 8.40
N ALA A 2 13.27 70.95 8.58
CA ALA A 2 13.77 69.70 9.11
C ALA A 2 13.86 68.69 7.93
N THR A 3 15.08 68.35 7.55
CA THR A 3 15.40 67.36 6.54
C THR A 3 15.17 65.95 7.12
N SER A 4 14.12 65.28 6.65
CA SER A 4 13.86 63.87 6.91
C SER A 4 14.81 63.03 6.06
N THR A 5 15.78 62.39 6.69
CA THR A 5 16.62 61.37 6.09
C THR A 5 15.84 60.07 6.03
N HIS A 6 15.45 59.70 4.82
CA HIS A 6 14.86 58.41 4.49
C HIS A 6 15.96 57.34 4.58
N GLN A 7 15.96 56.51 5.63
CA GLN A 7 16.77 55.31 5.67
C GLN A 7 16.12 54.23 4.77
N PRO A 8 16.91 53.63 3.84
CA PRO A 8 16.38 52.46 3.11
C PRO A 8 16.30 51.28 4.06
N ASN A 9 15.13 50.67 4.12
CA ASN A 9 14.90 49.42 4.84
C ASN A 9 15.81 48.32 4.27
N ALA A 10 16.76 47.87 5.10
CA ALA A 10 17.69 46.75 4.82
C ALA A 10 17.05 45.37 5.16
N ASP A 11 15.75 45.21 4.94
CA ASP A 11 15.06 43.97 5.25
C ASP A 11 14.61 43.20 3.98
N ALA A 12 15.39 43.35 2.90
CA ALA A 12 15.23 42.47 1.72
C ALA A 12 16.12 41.21 1.85
N GLN A 13 16.18 40.60 3.04
CA GLN A 13 16.56 39.20 3.10
C GLN A 13 15.33 38.40 2.65
N GLY A 14 15.31 38.02 1.38
CA GLY A 14 14.33 37.13 0.82
C GLY A 14 14.40 35.80 1.58
N HIS A 15 13.63 35.69 2.64
CA HIS A 15 13.29 34.39 3.16
C HIS A 15 12.57 33.64 2.04
N LEU A 16 13.25 32.66 1.45
CA LEU A 16 12.60 31.67 0.63
C LEU A 16 11.62 30.95 1.58
N GLU A 17 10.40 31.48 1.71
CA GLU A 17 9.29 30.73 2.27
C GLU A 17 9.06 29.54 1.33
N PHE A 18 9.64 28.41 1.70
CA PHE A 18 9.24 27.14 1.12
C PHE A 18 7.80 26.90 1.57
N GLU A 19 6.85 27.36 0.78
CA GLU A 19 5.46 27.00 0.95
C GLU A 19 5.39 25.47 0.84
N ASN A 20 5.22 24.82 2.00
CA ASN A 20 5.12 23.36 2.07
C ASN A 20 3.80 22.94 1.41
N THR A 21 3.81 22.81 0.08
CA THR A 21 2.69 22.28 -0.71
C THR A 21 2.43 20.81 -0.47
N ASN A 22 3.04 20.23 0.59
CA ASN A 22 2.91 18.83 0.91
C ASN A 22 1.46 18.53 1.29
N ARG A 23 0.75 17.82 0.41
CA ARG A 23 -0.65 17.40 0.56
C ARG A 23 -0.87 16.47 1.75
N TRP A 24 0.20 15.98 2.39
CA TRP A 24 0.15 15.06 3.52
C TRP A 24 0.64 15.74 4.79
N SER A 25 -0.16 15.64 5.85
CA SER A 25 0.23 16.16 7.16
C SER A 25 1.39 15.34 7.75
N THR A 26 2.16 15.94 8.66
CA THR A 26 3.23 15.24 9.40
C THR A 26 2.71 13.98 10.09
N ARG A 27 1.50 14.02 10.67
CA ARG A 27 0.85 12.88 11.29
C ARG A 27 0.61 11.74 10.29
N GLN A 28 0.16 12.06 9.08
CA GLN A 28 -0.02 11.07 8.01
C GLN A 28 1.32 10.44 7.61
N LEU A 29 2.36 11.26 7.42
CA LEU A 29 3.70 10.77 7.06
C LEU A 29 4.27 9.82 8.13
N VAL A 30 4.16 10.18 9.40
CA VAL A 30 4.61 9.32 10.52
C VAL A 30 3.81 8.01 10.53
N THR A 31 2.49 8.07 10.35
CA THR A 31 1.66 6.86 10.31
C THR A 31 2.01 5.98 9.10
N MET A 32 2.23 6.57 7.93
CA MET A 32 2.68 5.84 6.74
C MET A 32 4.04 5.16 6.95
N ALA A 33 4.98 5.84 7.59
CA ALA A 33 6.28 5.28 7.93
C ALA A 33 6.16 4.07 8.88
N LEU A 34 5.31 4.17 9.91
CA LEU A 34 5.01 3.05 10.81
C LEU A 34 4.34 1.89 10.08
N MET A 35 3.37 2.17 9.19
CA MET A 35 2.71 1.14 8.38
C MET A 35 3.70 0.47 7.40
N CYS A 36 4.63 1.24 6.83
CA CYS A 36 5.70 0.69 6.00
C CYS A 36 6.63 -0.24 6.79
N ALA A 37 7.03 0.16 8.00
CA ALA A 37 7.84 -0.66 8.88
C ALA A 37 7.11 -1.98 9.26
N LEU A 38 5.82 -1.90 9.65
CA LEU A 38 5.00 -3.08 9.93
C LEU A 38 4.86 -3.99 8.70
N GLY A 39 4.61 -3.41 7.52
CA GLY A 39 4.52 -4.15 6.27
C GLY A 39 5.83 -4.88 5.96
N THR A 40 6.96 -4.21 6.17
CA THR A 40 8.28 -4.83 5.96
C THR A 40 8.52 -5.98 6.94
N VAL A 41 8.18 -5.84 8.22
CA VAL A 41 8.26 -6.95 9.19
C VAL A 41 7.34 -8.10 8.77
N PHE A 42 6.13 -7.81 8.35
CA PHE A 42 5.18 -8.83 7.90
C PHE A 42 5.61 -9.53 6.61
N SER A 43 6.38 -8.88 5.76
CA SER A 43 6.90 -9.49 4.54
C SER A 43 7.92 -10.62 4.78
N PHE A 44 8.51 -10.71 5.97
CA PHE A 44 9.36 -11.82 6.36
C PHE A 44 8.59 -13.03 6.89
N VAL A 45 7.29 -12.88 7.18
CA VAL A 45 6.41 -14.00 7.52
C VAL A 45 6.01 -14.68 6.23
N GLN A 46 6.68 -15.74 5.86
CA GLN A 46 6.46 -16.46 4.60
C GLN A 46 5.91 -17.85 4.88
N ILE A 47 4.62 -18.05 4.57
CA ILE A 47 3.91 -19.31 4.82
C ILE A 47 3.59 -19.95 3.46
N PRO A 48 4.20 -21.09 3.10
CA PRO A 48 3.84 -21.82 1.88
C PRO A 48 2.44 -22.40 2.05
N LEU A 49 1.49 -21.96 1.22
CA LEU A 49 0.09 -22.41 1.30
C LEU A 49 -0.16 -23.64 0.42
N ILE A 50 0.62 -23.83 -0.63
CA ILE A 50 0.43 -24.90 -1.61
C ILE A 50 1.63 -25.82 -1.60
N PRO A 51 1.52 -27.07 -1.13
CA PRO A 51 2.65 -28.01 -1.04
C PRO A 51 3.33 -28.29 -2.40
N THR A 52 2.55 -28.30 -3.49
CA THR A 52 3.06 -28.53 -4.86
C THR A 52 3.76 -27.32 -5.47
N ALA A 53 3.64 -26.15 -4.86
CA ALA A 53 4.26 -24.90 -5.30
C ALA A 53 4.82 -24.12 -4.10
N PRO A 54 5.88 -24.62 -3.42
CA PRO A 54 6.39 -24.05 -2.18
C PRO A 54 7.01 -22.65 -2.36
N PHE A 55 7.28 -22.23 -3.60
CA PHE A 55 7.72 -20.87 -3.93
C PHE A 55 6.59 -19.84 -3.82
N LEU A 56 5.31 -20.26 -3.77
CA LEU A 56 4.18 -19.39 -3.54
C LEU A 56 3.95 -19.22 -2.03
N THR A 57 4.54 -18.22 -1.46
CA THR A 57 4.44 -17.93 -0.02
C THR A 57 3.44 -16.81 0.26
N TYR A 58 2.60 -17.06 1.26
CA TYR A 58 1.70 -16.06 1.82
C TYR A 58 2.46 -15.17 2.79
N ASP A 59 2.24 -13.87 2.68
CA ASP A 59 2.67 -12.86 3.64
C ASP A 59 1.56 -11.81 3.85
N PRO A 60 1.40 -11.25 5.06
CA PRO A 60 0.39 -10.23 5.33
C PRO A 60 0.89 -8.80 5.07
N SER A 61 1.96 -8.59 4.32
CA SER A 61 2.58 -7.27 4.09
C SER A 61 1.68 -6.26 3.38
N LEU A 62 0.71 -6.73 2.60
CA LEU A 62 -0.28 -5.86 1.93
C LEU A 62 -1.33 -5.29 2.88
N VAL A 63 -1.49 -5.82 4.09
CA VAL A 63 -2.48 -5.34 5.07
C VAL A 63 -2.19 -3.90 5.50
N PRO A 64 -0.98 -3.51 5.96
CA PRO A 64 -0.67 -2.13 6.29
C PRO A 64 -0.82 -1.16 5.12
N ALA A 65 -0.46 -1.59 3.90
CA ALA A 65 -0.65 -0.80 2.69
C ALA A 65 -2.14 -0.53 2.42
N MET A 66 -2.98 -1.57 2.51
CA MET A 66 -4.42 -1.44 2.30
C MET A 66 -5.08 -0.59 3.40
N VAL A 67 -4.70 -0.78 4.68
CA VAL A 67 -5.19 0.08 5.78
C VAL A 67 -4.84 1.54 5.52
N SER A 68 -3.61 1.83 5.08
CA SER A 68 -3.20 3.19 4.71
C SER A 68 -4.00 3.73 3.54
N GLY A 69 -4.29 2.88 2.54
CA GLY A 69 -5.12 3.22 1.38
C GLY A 69 -6.56 3.57 1.76
N LEU A 70 -7.18 2.80 2.64
CA LEU A 70 -8.53 3.06 3.13
C LEU A 70 -8.58 4.28 4.06
N ALA A 71 -7.57 4.47 4.92
CA ALA A 71 -7.53 5.56 5.88
C ALA A 71 -7.21 6.92 5.26
N PHE A 72 -6.20 6.97 4.41
CA PHE A 72 -5.60 8.22 3.90
C PHE A 72 -5.76 8.41 2.39
N GLY A 73 -6.27 7.41 1.68
CA GLY A 73 -6.48 7.44 0.23
C GLY A 73 -5.46 6.64 -0.56
N THR A 74 -5.69 6.56 -1.87
CA THR A 74 -4.96 5.68 -2.79
C THR A 74 -3.45 5.95 -2.81
N GLY A 75 -3.04 7.22 -2.84
CA GLY A 75 -1.61 7.60 -2.88
C GLY A 75 -0.81 7.06 -1.69
N PRO A 76 -1.21 7.38 -0.43
CA PRO A 76 -0.59 6.83 0.77
C PRO A 76 -0.52 5.30 0.79
N GLY A 77 -1.61 4.61 0.41
CA GLY A 77 -1.62 3.15 0.35
C GLY A 77 -0.60 2.59 -0.64
N LEU A 78 -0.52 3.17 -1.84
CA LEU A 78 0.46 2.77 -2.84
C LEU A 78 1.90 3.02 -2.39
N VAL A 79 2.17 4.19 -1.81
CA VAL A 79 3.52 4.51 -1.30
C VAL A 79 3.95 3.52 -0.23
N VAL A 80 3.09 3.22 0.75
CA VAL A 80 3.40 2.23 1.79
C VAL A 80 3.67 0.85 1.19
N GLY A 81 2.82 0.36 0.29
CA GLY A 81 3.00 -0.97 -0.28
C GLY A 81 4.21 -1.10 -1.21
N ILE A 82 4.48 -0.09 -2.05
CA ILE A 82 5.64 -0.07 -2.93
C ILE A 82 6.94 0.00 -2.11
N LEU A 83 7.01 0.89 -1.12
CA LEU A 83 8.18 0.99 -0.24
C LEU A 83 8.41 -0.31 0.54
N THR A 84 7.34 -0.94 1.06
CA THR A 84 7.42 -2.25 1.72
C THR A 84 8.03 -3.30 0.79
N ALA A 85 7.55 -3.40 -0.46
CA ALA A 85 8.10 -4.33 -1.43
C ALA A 85 9.57 -4.03 -1.77
N CYS A 86 9.93 -2.76 -1.95
CA CYS A 86 11.31 -2.35 -2.19
C CYS A 86 12.23 -2.70 -1.01
N LEU A 87 11.81 -2.41 0.23
CA LEU A 87 12.58 -2.73 1.43
C LEU A 87 12.77 -4.24 1.59
N HIS A 88 11.73 -5.04 1.32
CA HIS A 88 11.85 -6.50 1.31
C HIS A 88 12.92 -6.96 0.31
N GLY A 89 12.85 -6.48 -0.94
CA GLY A 89 13.83 -6.82 -1.97
C GLY A 89 15.26 -6.40 -1.64
N LEU A 90 15.43 -5.24 -1.00
CA LEU A 90 16.73 -4.74 -0.55
C LEU A 90 17.35 -5.64 0.53
N VAL A 91 16.53 -6.13 1.47
CA VAL A 91 17.01 -6.95 2.59
C VAL A 91 17.24 -8.41 2.18
N THR A 92 16.36 -8.97 1.33
CA THR A 92 16.42 -10.39 0.95
C THR A 92 17.19 -10.66 -0.33
N GLY A 93 17.39 -9.64 -1.17
CA GLY A 93 17.91 -9.81 -2.53
C GLY A 93 16.86 -10.32 -3.53
N GLU A 94 15.62 -10.52 -3.11
CA GLU A 94 14.50 -11.08 -3.90
C GLU A 94 13.82 -10.01 -4.78
N TRP A 95 14.54 -9.49 -5.76
CA TRP A 95 14.05 -8.38 -6.60
C TRP A 95 12.84 -8.76 -7.45
N VAL A 96 12.81 -9.98 -7.97
CA VAL A 96 11.69 -10.43 -8.83
C VAL A 96 10.42 -10.57 -8.02
N GLY A 97 10.50 -11.18 -6.82
CA GLY A 97 9.39 -11.27 -5.89
C GLY A 97 8.89 -9.89 -5.45
N SER A 98 9.80 -8.96 -5.19
CA SER A 98 9.47 -7.58 -4.84
C SER A 98 8.76 -6.85 -5.98
N LEU A 99 9.21 -7.03 -7.23
CA LEU A 99 8.54 -6.45 -8.40
C LEU A 99 7.14 -7.02 -8.59
N MET A 100 6.95 -8.32 -8.37
CA MET A 100 5.62 -8.95 -8.38
C MET A 100 4.73 -8.40 -7.25
N ASN A 101 5.27 -8.15 -6.06
CA ASN A 101 4.54 -7.53 -4.95
C ASN A 101 4.17 -6.07 -5.25
N VAL A 102 4.97 -5.32 -6.01
CA VAL A 102 4.59 -3.98 -6.50
C VAL A 102 3.37 -4.07 -7.42
N VAL A 103 3.38 -5.00 -8.39
CA VAL A 103 2.22 -5.21 -9.27
C VAL A 103 0.98 -5.59 -8.46
N ALA A 104 1.12 -6.54 -7.52
CA ALA A 104 0.03 -6.95 -6.64
C ALA A 104 -0.49 -5.76 -5.80
N THR A 105 0.41 -4.91 -5.26
CA THR A 105 0.04 -3.70 -4.52
C THR A 105 -0.81 -2.76 -5.37
N VAL A 106 -0.38 -2.46 -6.58
CA VAL A 106 -1.12 -1.56 -7.49
C VAL A 106 -2.49 -2.13 -7.81
N CYS A 107 -2.55 -3.40 -8.21
CA CYS A 107 -3.80 -4.06 -8.60
C CYS A 107 -4.76 -4.31 -7.41
N TYR A 108 -4.25 -4.37 -6.18
CA TYR A 108 -5.05 -4.63 -4.99
C TYR A 108 -5.47 -3.34 -4.28
N VAL A 109 -4.49 -2.47 -3.96
CA VAL A 109 -4.72 -1.29 -3.11
C VAL A 109 -5.41 -0.17 -3.89
N ALA A 110 -4.99 0.10 -5.14
CA ALA A 110 -5.54 1.23 -5.87
C ALA A 110 -7.06 1.14 -6.09
N PRO A 111 -7.62 0.03 -6.64
CA PRO A 111 -9.05 -0.05 -6.86
C PRO A 111 -9.85 -0.06 -5.55
N ALA A 112 -9.38 -0.75 -4.53
CA ALA A 112 -10.06 -0.81 -3.24
C ALA A 112 -10.13 0.57 -2.57
N ALA A 113 -9.00 1.29 -2.53
CA ALA A 113 -8.95 2.63 -1.96
C ALA A 113 -9.76 3.65 -2.76
N LEU A 114 -9.77 3.56 -4.11
CA LEU A 114 -10.57 4.44 -4.96
C LEU A 114 -12.07 4.24 -4.75
N VAL A 115 -12.54 2.99 -4.69
CA VAL A 115 -13.95 2.70 -4.41
C VAL A 115 -14.34 3.20 -3.03
N TYR A 116 -13.51 2.93 -2.02
CA TYR A 116 -13.78 3.39 -0.66
C TYR A 116 -13.76 4.92 -0.55
N ALA A 117 -12.83 5.60 -1.22
CA ALA A 117 -12.74 7.06 -1.21
C ALA A 117 -14.02 7.73 -1.74
N ARG A 118 -14.69 7.10 -2.71
CA ARG A 118 -15.95 7.61 -3.29
C ARG A 118 -17.17 7.29 -2.44
N THR A 119 -17.21 6.13 -1.81
CA THR A 119 -18.40 5.64 -1.11
C THR A 119 -18.40 5.95 0.38
N ARG A 120 -17.23 5.97 1.01
CA ARG A 120 -17.02 6.20 2.46
C ARG A 120 -17.94 5.36 3.34
N SER A 121 -18.30 4.16 2.90
CA SER A 121 -19.23 3.25 3.57
C SER A 121 -18.62 1.88 3.81
N ASN A 122 -19.15 1.10 4.75
CA ASN A 122 -18.73 -0.28 4.98
C ASN A 122 -18.95 -1.16 3.75
N ALA A 123 -20.06 -0.95 3.03
CA ALA A 123 -20.34 -1.65 1.78
C ALA A 123 -19.30 -1.29 0.71
N GLY A 124 -18.89 -0.02 0.64
CA GLY A 124 -17.84 0.45 -0.26
C GLY A 124 -16.46 -0.13 0.07
N ALA A 125 -16.13 -0.29 1.35
CA ALA A 125 -14.89 -0.97 1.75
C ALA A 125 -14.90 -2.45 1.29
N ILE A 126 -15.98 -3.18 1.56
CA ILE A 126 -16.12 -4.59 1.16
C ILE A 126 -16.12 -4.72 -0.38
N GLY A 127 -16.89 -3.90 -1.09
CA GLY A 127 -16.94 -3.91 -2.56
C GLY A 127 -15.60 -3.54 -3.19
N GLY A 128 -14.92 -2.55 -2.62
CA GLY A 128 -13.57 -2.16 -3.04
C GLY A 128 -12.55 -3.28 -2.85
N LEU A 129 -12.56 -3.95 -1.70
CA LEU A 129 -11.70 -5.10 -1.44
C LEU A 129 -12.02 -6.27 -2.38
N ALA A 130 -13.30 -6.56 -2.63
CA ALA A 130 -13.69 -7.61 -3.58
C ALA A 130 -13.17 -7.31 -5.00
N LEU A 131 -13.29 -6.06 -5.46
CA LEU A 131 -12.71 -5.63 -6.72
C LEU A 131 -11.18 -5.76 -6.70
N GLY A 132 -10.53 -5.37 -5.61
CA GLY A 132 -9.10 -5.54 -5.39
C GLY A 132 -8.66 -7.00 -5.47
N VAL A 133 -9.41 -7.93 -4.89
CA VAL A 133 -9.15 -9.39 -4.98
C VAL A 133 -9.12 -9.84 -6.44
N VAL A 134 -10.14 -9.47 -7.22
CA VAL A 134 -10.22 -9.85 -8.65
C VAL A 134 -9.05 -9.28 -9.44
N LEU A 135 -8.81 -7.98 -9.32
CA LEU A 135 -7.76 -7.30 -10.08
C LEU A 135 -6.34 -7.74 -9.66
N ALA A 136 -6.11 -7.95 -8.36
CA ALA A 136 -4.82 -8.44 -7.88
C ALA A 136 -4.55 -9.88 -8.34
N THR A 137 -5.56 -10.75 -8.30
CA THR A 137 -5.42 -12.13 -8.80
C THR A 137 -5.11 -12.14 -10.30
N THR A 138 -5.84 -11.37 -11.10
CA THR A 138 -5.59 -11.23 -12.53
C THR A 138 -4.21 -10.62 -12.79
N GLY A 139 -3.87 -9.53 -12.10
CA GLY A 139 -2.55 -8.88 -12.21
C GLY A 139 -1.40 -9.79 -11.84
N SER A 140 -1.57 -10.63 -10.81
CA SER A 140 -0.56 -11.62 -10.40
C SER A 140 -0.38 -12.73 -11.43
N ILE A 141 -1.45 -13.18 -12.09
CA ILE A 141 -1.34 -14.14 -13.20
C ILE A 141 -0.57 -13.53 -14.36
N VAL A 142 -0.92 -12.30 -14.75
CA VAL A 142 -0.20 -11.58 -15.82
C VAL A 142 1.26 -11.37 -15.43
N ALA A 143 1.56 -10.99 -14.20
CA ALA A 143 2.93 -10.83 -13.72
C ALA A 143 3.72 -12.14 -13.75
N ASN A 144 3.12 -13.27 -13.40
CA ASN A 144 3.77 -14.59 -13.52
C ASN A 144 4.06 -14.96 -14.98
N LEU A 145 3.13 -14.66 -15.90
CA LEU A 145 3.30 -14.93 -17.33
C LEU A 145 4.26 -13.98 -18.06
N THR A 146 4.58 -12.85 -17.46
CA THR A 146 5.49 -11.83 -18.03
C THR A 146 6.79 -11.75 -17.22
N ILE A 147 6.76 -11.18 -16.04
CA ILE A 147 7.92 -11.00 -15.16
C ILE A 147 8.48 -12.37 -14.73
N GLY A 148 7.60 -13.29 -14.30
CA GLY A 148 7.99 -14.62 -13.87
C GLY A 148 8.66 -15.41 -15.00
N VAL A 149 8.10 -15.37 -16.20
CA VAL A 149 8.69 -16.02 -17.38
C VAL A 149 10.05 -15.40 -17.72
N ALA A 150 10.16 -14.07 -17.68
CA ALA A 150 11.40 -13.38 -18.03
C ALA A 150 12.57 -13.67 -17.06
N PHE A 151 12.27 -13.83 -15.77
CA PHE A 151 13.33 -13.88 -14.73
C PHE A 151 13.41 -15.19 -13.95
N TRP A 152 12.33 -16.00 -13.85
CA TRP A 152 12.32 -17.23 -13.05
C TRP A 152 12.15 -18.50 -13.89
N TYR A 153 11.19 -18.49 -14.83
CA TYR A 153 10.76 -19.73 -15.50
C TYR A 153 11.44 -19.97 -16.85
N GLY A 154 11.94 -18.91 -17.51
CA GLY A 154 12.58 -18.96 -18.81
C GLY A 154 11.63 -19.22 -19.99
N SER A 155 10.46 -19.87 -19.78
CA SER A 155 9.45 -20.08 -20.80
C SER A 155 8.04 -20.06 -20.21
N ALA A 156 7.04 -19.73 -21.03
CA ALA A 156 5.64 -19.78 -20.63
C ALA A 156 5.16 -21.21 -20.37
N ASP A 157 5.70 -22.19 -21.08
CA ASP A 157 5.33 -23.61 -20.95
C ASP A 157 5.65 -24.16 -19.55
N ALA A 158 6.65 -23.60 -18.87
CA ALA A 158 7.02 -24.02 -17.52
C ALA A 158 5.98 -23.61 -16.47
N ILE A 159 5.37 -22.42 -16.60
CA ILE A 159 4.43 -21.89 -15.61
C ILE A 159 2.97 -22.15 -15.98
N MET A 160 2.63 -22.27 -17.26
CA MET A 160 1.26 -22.41 -17.73
C MET A 160 0.50 -23.58 -17.06
N PRO A 161 1.08 -24.78 -16.86
CA PRO A 161 0.42 -25.87 -16.15
C PRO A 161 0.12 -25.57 -14.68
N LEU A 162 0.85 -24.62 -14.07
CA LEU A 162 0.69 -24.24 -12.66
C LEU A 162 -0.25 -23.06 -12.48
N VAL A 163 -0.64 -22.35 -13.53
CA VAL A 163 -1.50 -21.16 -13.42
C VAL A 163 -2.84 -21.51 -12.78
N LEU A 164 -3.56 -22.51 -13.31
CA LEU A 164 -4.87 -22.90 -12.80
C LEU A 164 -4.80 -23.65 -11.46
N PRO A 165 -3.94 -24.67 -11.26
CA PRO A 165 -3.94 -25.44 -10.02
C PRO A 165 -3.20 -24.77 -8.86
N ALA A 166 -2.31 -23.82 -9.11
CA ALA A 166 -1.49 -23.23 -8.05
C ALA A 166 -1.57 -21.70 -8.01
N VAL A 167 -1.20 -20.98 -9.07
CA VAL A 167 -1.08 -19.52 -9.07
C VAL A 167 -2.42 -18.84 -8.80
N LEU A 168 -3.49 -19.28 -9.48
CA LEU A 168 -4.82 -18.70 -9.31
C LEU A 168 -5.38 -18.92 -7.90
N PRO A 169 -5.49 -20.15 -7.37
CA PRO A 169 -6.04 -20.37 -6.03
C PRO A 169 -5.16 -19.72 -4.95
N PHE A 170 -3.84 -19.73 -5.10
CA PHE A 170 -2.93 -19.06 -4.20
C PHE A 170 -3.23 -17.56 -4.08
N ASN A 171 -3.29 -16.85 -5.22
CA ASN A 171 -3.53 -15.40 -5.21
C ASN A 171 -4.93 -15.04 -4.70
N LEU A 172 -5.95 -15.86 -4.99
CA LEU A 172 -7.28 -15.71 -4.39
C LEU A 172 -7.24 -15.84 -2.87
N VAL A 173 -6.63 -16.90 -2.35
CA VAL A 173 -6.54 -17.12 -0.90
C VAL A 173 -5.72 -16.01 -0.25
N LYS A 174 -4.55 -15.66 -0.81
CA LYS A 174 -3.68 -14.57 -0.32
C LYS A 174 -4.46 -13.25 -0.21
N THR A 175 -5.15 -12.84 -1.24
CA THR A 175 -5.87 -11.56 -1.27
C THR A 175 -7.13 -11.58 -0.40
N ILE A 176 -7.85 -12.70 -0.30
CA ILE A 176 -8.99 -12.85 0.61
C ILE A 176 -8.53 -12.77 2.07
N LEU A 177 -7.46 -13.48 2.45
CA LEU A 177 -6.89 -13.41 3.80
C LEU A 177 -6.45 -11.99 4.15
N ASN A 178 -5.73 -11.31 3.24
CA ASN A 178 -5.33 -9.93 3.42
C ASN A 178 -6.53 -8.98 3.52
N SER A 179 -7.61 -9.23 2.78
CA SER A 179 -8.86 -8.45 2.88
C SER A 179 -9.53 -8.64 4.25
N ALA A 180 -9.61 -9.88 4.74
CA ALA A 180 -10.18 -10.16 6.06
C ALA A 180 -9.37 -9.48 7.17
N LEU A 181 -8.04 -9.63 7.16
CA LEU A 181 -7.15 -8.98 8.11
C LEU A 181 -7.23 -7.45 8.02
N THR A 182 -7.31 -6.90 6.80
CA THR A 182 -7.49 -5.46 6.60
C THR A 182 -8.79 -4.96 7.21
N LEU A 183 -9.91 -5.65 7.02
CA LEU A 183 -11.19 -5.24 7.60
C LEU A 183 -11.16 -5.25 9.13
N VAL A 184 -10.54 -6.25 9.74
CA VAL A 184 -10.36 -6.32 11.20
C VAL A 184 -9.48 -5.16 11.68
N ALA A 185 -8.30 -4.98 11.07
CA ALA A 185 -7.35 -3.93 11.44
C ALA A 185 -7.95 -2.54 11.21
N PHE A 186 -8.58 -2.30 10.08
CA PHE A 186 -9.18 -1.00 9.74
C PHE A 186 -10.31 -0.62 10.69
N ARG A 187 -11.18 -1.56 11.07
CA ARG A 187 -12.25 -1.31 12.06
C ARG A 187 -11.69 -1.00 13.44
N SER A 188 -10.66 -1.71 13.88
CA SER A 188 -10.01 -1.47 15.16
C SER A 188 -9.32 -0.09 15.19
N LEU A 189 -8.62 0.27 14.12
CA LEU A 189 -7.94 1.56 14.00
C LEU A 189 -8.92 2.74 13.80
N ALA A 190 -10.03 2.51 13.11
CA ALA A 190 -11.04 3.55 12.88
C ALA A 190 -11.63 4.08 14.20
N SER A 191 -11.67 3.27 15.25
CA SER A 191 -12.09 3.69 16.59
C SER A 191 -11.06 4.63 17.26
N LEU A 192 -9.78 4.47 16.94
CA LEU A 192 -8.68 5.29 17.48
C LEU A 192 -8.43 6.57 16.66
N ILE A 193 -8.78 6.56 15.37
CA ILE A 193 -8.56 7.69 14.45
C ILE A 193 -9.73 8.69 14.49
N LYS A 194 -10.92 8.30 14.99
CA LYS A 194 -12.03 9.25 15.19
C LYS A 194 -11.57 10.34 16.14
N PRO A 195 -11.60 11.63 15.75
CA PRO A 195 -11.36 12.70 16.69
C PRO A 195 -12.45 12.60 17.78
N GLU A 196 -12.01 12.61 19.02
CA GLU A 196 -12.90 12.76 20.17
C GLU A 196 -13.84 13.94 19.87
N LYS A 197 -15.14 13.68 19.78
CA LYS A 197 -16.13 14.75 19.72
C LYS A 197 -15.90 15.59 20.97
N GLY A 198 -15.32 16.76 20.79
CA GLY A 198 -15.16 17.72 21.89
C GLY A 198 -16.48 17.81 22.65
N ASN A 199 -16.44 17.38 23.89
CA ASN A 199 -17.54 17.59 24.83
C ASN A 199 -17.72 19.10 24.93
N GLY A 200 -18.62 19.65 24.13
CA GLY A 200 -19.09 21.00 24.27
C GLY A 200 -19.72 21.11 25.68
N ARG A 201 -18.90 21.52 26.61
CA ARG A 201 -19.42 22.06 27.87
C ARG A 201 -19.97 23.47 27.55
N ALA A 202 -21.26 23.54 27.53
CA ALA A 202 -22.02 24.79 27.67
C ALA A 202 -21.68 25.47 29.01
#